data_ee4be0d5cb76e3fe22423870ba8998a1
#
_entry.id   ee4be0d5cb76e3fe22423870ba8998a1
#
_cell.length_a   1.000
_cell.length_b   1.000
_cell.length_c   1.000
_cell.angle_alpha   90.00
_cell.angle_beta   90.00
_cell.angle_gamma   90.00
#
_symmetry.space_group_name_H-M   'P 1'
#
loop_
_entity.id
_entity.type
_entity.pdbx_description
1 polymer ?
#
loop_
_entity_poly.entity_id
_entity_poly.type
_entity_poly.pdbx_seq_one_letter_code
_entity_poly.pdbx_strand_id
1 'polypeptide(L)'
;MQPVIGKQANSQTAGVYAGTADERAADLRWALEDESIKAIICARGGYGSIHLMARIPLECYQEHPKWLIGHGDITTLLYAVAGAGLMSIHGPLAFQIASGQEPTSTLLKQFLFGTVPQYTVPANPYNHSGHAEGILVGGNLSSLAAISGTKFQLPTDQDIILFIEEMEEPLHAIDRLFYMLRLQPGFERVKGVVFGSFNSIKSDLHFGSVEKMLLSHLRNKDIPVCCGFPVGDNSCVPLIEGAPCTLDVTSEKAVLTFNIEGKQETYNIEKGDMCILR
;
A
#
# COMPACT_ATOMS: atom_id res chain seq x y z
N MET A 1 -12.89 -15.78 13.73
CA MET A 1 -12.01 -14.89 14.53
C MET A 1 -12.91 -13.99 15.38
N GLN A 2 -12.51 -13.70 16.60
CA GLN A 2 -13.20 -12.76 17.49
C GLN A 2 -12.41 -11.45 17.50
N PRO A 3 -13.03 -10.28 17.22
CA PRO A 3 -12.32 -9.01 17.24
C PRO A 3 -11.98 -8.61 18.69
N VAL A 4 -10.78 -8.06 18.87
CA VAL A 4 -10.32 -7.42 20.10
C VAL A 4 -9.98 -5.98 19.75
N ILE A 5 -10.48 -5.02 20.52
CA ILE A 5 -10.32 -3.61 20.21
C ILE A 5 -9.19 -3.03 21.08
N GLY A 6 -8.21 -2.39 20.44
CA GLY A 6 -7.15 -1.66 21.12
C GLY A 6 -7.70 -0.51 21.96
N LYS A 7 -7.05 -0.22 23.08
CA LYS A 7 -7.53 0.78 24.05
C LYS A 7 -7.69 2.18 23.43
N GLN A 8 -6.80 2.53 22.51
CA GLN A 8 -6.78 3.86 21.89
C GLN A 8 -7.65 3.97 20.64
N ALA A 9 -8.15 2.86 20.08
CA ALA A 9 -8.92 2.87 18.82
C ALA A 9 -10.12 3.83 18.84
N ASN A 10 -10.74 4.04 20.00
CA ASN A 10 -11.87 4.96 20.22
C ASN A 10 -11.51 6.18 21.09
N SER A 11 -10.23 6.43 21.38
CA SER A 11 -9.81 7.57 22.19
C SER A 11 -9.98 8.88 21.43
N GLN A 12 -10.37 9.94 22.15
CA GLN A 12 -10.47 11.32 21.65
C GLN A 12 -9.64 12.28 22.51
N THR A 13 -8.69 11.78 23.28
CA THR A 13 -8.01 12.54 24.33
C THR A 13 -6.87 13.44 23.83
N ALA A 14 -6.39 13.27 22.61
CA ALA A 14 -5.24 13.98 22.07
C ALA A 14 -5.56 14.84 20.84
N GLY A 15 -6.71 15.50 20.83
CA GLY A 15 -7.12 16.37 19.73
C GLY A 15 -7.40 15.60 18.44
N VAL A 16 -6.54 15.74 17.43
CA VAL A 16 -6.68 15.06 16.12
C VAL A 16 -6.29 13.58 16.15
N TYR A 17 -5.67 13.11 17.24
CA TYR A 17 -5.18 11.74 17.36
C TYR A 17 -6.01 10.90 18.32
N ALA A 18 -6.07 9.61 18.08
CA ALA A 18 -6.61 8.63 19.01
C ALA A 18 -5.58 8.31 20.11
N GLY A 19 -5.37 9.24 21.02
CA GLY A 19 -4.34 9.17 22.05
C GLY A 19 -2.98 9.74 21.61
N THR A 20 -2.05 9.84 22.55
CA THR A 20 -0.68 10.26 22.30
C THR A 20 0.07 9.25 21.44
N ALA A 21 1.21 9.64 20.88
CA ALA A 21 2.04 8.71 20.11
C ALA A 21 2.55 7.53 20.97
N ASP A 22 2.82 7.75 22.25
CA ASP A 22 3.28 6.69 23.16
C ASP A 22 2.15 5.72 23.51
N GLU A 23 0.94 6.21 23.75
CA GLU A 23 -0.24 5.38 23.99
C GLU A 23 -0.61 4.51 22.76
N ARG A 24 -0.56 5.10 21.55
CA ARG A 24 -0.81 4.35 20.30
C ARG A 24 0.29 3.31 20.03
N ALA A 25 1.55 3.65 20.32
CA ALA A 25 2.66 2.71 20.21
C ALA A 25 2.53 1.56 21.20
N ALA A 26 2.09 1.84 22.44
CA ALA A 26 1.82 0.82 23.45
C ALA A 26 0.69 -0.13 23.01
N ASP A 27 -0.37 0.38 22.39
CA ASP A 27 -1.46 -0.44 21.83
C ASP A 27 -0.96 -1.36 20.70
N LEU A 28 -0.15 -0.83 19.78
CA LEU A 28 0.40 -1.65 18.69
C LEU A 28 1.38 -2.70 19.22
N ARG A 29 2.24 -2.34 20.18
CA ARG A 29 3.16 -3.28 20.82
C ARG A 29 2.41 -4.39 21.54
N TRP A 30 1.40 -4.05 22.34
CA TRP A 30 0.54 -5.05 22.97
C TRP A 30 -0.07 -6.00 21.95
N ALA A 31 -0.60 -5.47 20.82
CA ALA A 31 -1.20 -6.30 19.80
C ALA A 31 -0.17 -7.20 19.09
N LEU A 32 1.10 -6.78 18.99
CA LEU A 32 2.19 -7.61 18.48
C LEU A 32 2.56 -8.71 19.48
N GLU A 33 2.72 -8.38 20.76
CA GLU A 33 3.18 -9.32 21.80
C GLU A 33 2.12 -10.35 22.22
N ASP A 34 0.83 -10.04 22.13
CA ASP A 34 -0.25 -10.95 22.54
C ASP A 34 -0.41 -12.10 21.53
N GLU A 35 -0.01 -13.31 21.92
CA GLU A 35 -0.04 -14.53 21.09
C GLU A 35 -1.45 -14.92 20.61
N SER A 36 -2.50 -14.49 21.28
CA SER A 36 -3.89 -14.74 20.87
C SER A 36 -4.29 -13.95 19.63
N ILE A 37 -3.64 -12.79 19.36
CA ILE A 37 -3.87 -11.94 18.21
C ILE A 37 -3.10 -12.50 17.00
N LYS A 38 -3.79 -12.70 15.87
CA LYS A 38 -3.20 -13.27 14.62
C LYS A 38 -3.07 -12.24 13.50
N ALA A 39 -3.88 -11.18 13.55
CA ALA A 39 -3.83 -10.09 12.58
C ALA A 39 -4.21 -8.78 13.27
N ILE A 40 -3.61 -7.69 12.83
CA ILE A 40 -3.83 -6.33 13.33
C ILE A 40 -4.40 -5.51 12.18
N ILE A 41 -5.64 -5.07 12.32
CA ILE A 41 -6.32 -4.23 11.33
C ILE A 41 -6.40 -2.82 11.89
N CYS A 42 -5.79 -1.86 11.17
CA CYS A 42 -5.82 -0.47 11.58
C CYS A 42 -7.25 0.11 11.49
N ALA A 43 -7.67 0.87 12.50
CA ALA A 43 -9.02 1.40 12.58
C ALA A 43 -9.31 2.40 11.46
N ARG A 44 -8.37 3.31 11.22
CA ARG A 44 -8.39 4.35 10.18
C ARG A 44 -6.98 4.63 9.67
N GLY A 45 -6.85 5.21 8.47
CA GLY A 45 -5.62 5.81 7.94
C GLY A 45 -5.32 7.10 8.72
N GLY A 46 -5.96 8.20 8.34
CA GLY A 46 -5.82 9.48 9.04
C GLY A 46 -4.43 10.06 8.92
N TYR A 47 -3.81 10.40 10.07
CA TYR A 47 -2.48 11.01 10.13
C TYR A 47 -1.77 10.61 11.43
N GLY A 48 -0.44 10.49 11.38
CA GLY A 48 0.43 10.37 12.55
C GLY A 48 0.96 8.98 12.83
N SER A 49 0.80 8.01 11.93
CA SER A 49 1.44 6.69 12.04
C SER A 49 2.97 6.79 11.98
N ILE A 50 3.50 7.77 11.26
CA ILE A 50 4.95 8.06 11.20
C ILE A 50 5.56 8.29 12.59
N HIS A 51 4.80 8.83 13.55
CA HIS A 51 5.28 9.04 14.93
C HIS A 51 5.54 7.72 15.66
N LEU A 52 4.98 6.60 15.20
CA LEU A 52 5.14 5.28 15.82
C LEU A 52 6.42 4.58 15.36
N MET A 53 6.92 4.91 14.16
CA MET A 53 8.10 4.25 13.57
C MET A 53 9.35 4.30 14.47
N ALA A 54 9.57 5.41 15.16
CA ALA A 54 10.69 5.55 16.10
C ALA A 54 10.42 4.94 17.48
N ARG A 55 9.19 4.53 17.77
CA ARG A 55 8.74 4.02 19.08
C ARG A 55 8.62 2.50 19.12
N ILE A 56 8.54 1.87 17.96
CA ILE A 56 8.43 0.41 17.83
C ILE A 56 9.68 -0.07 17.11
N PRO A 57 10.60 -0.73 17.82
CA PRO A 57 11.78 -1.34 17.21
C PRO A 57 11.39 -2.39 16.18
N LEU A 58 12.20 -2.55 15.12
CA LEU A 58 11.95 -3.57 14.08
C LEU A 58 11.95 -4.98 14.65
N GLU A 59 12.73 -5.20 15.71
CA GLU A 59 12.81 -6.46 16.43
C GLU A 59 11.45 -6.90 16.97
N CYS A 60 10.59 -5.96 17.41
CA CYS A 60 9.23 -6.29 17.86
C CYS A 60 8.40 -6.96 16.77
N TYR A 61 8.56 -6.54 15.51
CA TYR A 61 7.85 -7.18 14.40
C TYR A 61 8.45 -8.55 14.07
N GLN A 62 9.77 -8.70 14.16
CA GLN A 62 10.49 -9.95 13.88
C GLN A 62 10.22 -11.02 14.95
N GLU A 63 10.19 -10.64 16.23
CA GLU A 63 9.91 -11.55 17.34
C GLU A 63 8.45 -12.01 17.38
N HIS A 64 7.55 -11.14 16.91
CA HIS A 64 6.10 -11.39 16.95
C HIS A 64 5.46 -11.16 15.57
N PRO A 65 5.79 -11.98 14.54
CA PRO A 65 5.32 -11.76 13.19
C PRO A 65 3.80 -11.93 13.10
N LYS A 66 3.12 -10.89 12.62
CA LYS A 66 1.67 -10.85 12.42
C LYS A 66 1.31 -10.03 11.19
N TRP A 67 0.16 -10.34 10.59
CA TRP A 67 -0.38 -9.51 9.55
C TRP A 67 -0.74 -8.13 10.11
N LEU A 68 -0.10 -7.08 9.61
CA LEU A 68 -0.49 -5.68 9.81
C LEU A 68 -1.21 -5.22 8.56
N ILE A 69 -2.41 -4.66 8.72
CA ILE A 69 -3.35 -4.36 7.63
C ILE A 69 -3.81 -2.92 7.71
N GLY A 70 -3.75 -2.22 6.60
CA GLY A 70 -4.23 -0.85 6.46
C GLY A 70 -3.76 -0.19 5.16
N HIS A 71 -4.12 1.07 4.96
CA HIS A 71 -3.68 1.88 3.82
C HIS A 71 -3.58 3.38 4.20
N GLY A 72 -3.26 4.23 3.22
CA GLY A 72 -3.10 5.66 3.46
C GLY A 72 -1.91 5.94 4.38
N ASP A 73 -2.10 6.71 5.46
CA ASP A 73 -1.05 7.03 6.44
C ASP A 73 -0.39 5.78 7.07
N ILE A 74 -1.13 4.65 7.12
CA ILE A 74 -0.60 3.36 7.62
C ILE A 74 0.55 2.82 6.76
N THR A 75 0.70 3.28 5.54
CA THR A 75 1.83 2.95 4.66
C THR A 75 3.18 3.02 5.38
N THR A 76 3.39 4.00 6.27
CA THR A 76 4.66 4.12 7.03
C THR A 76 4.91 2.90 7.92
N LEU A 77 3.87 2.36 8.56
CA LEU A 77 3.98 1.17 9.41
C LEU A 77 4.13 -0.11 8.59
N LEU A 78 3.40 -0.23 7.46
CA LEU A 78 3.55 -1.37 6.54
C LEU A 78 4.98 -1.44 6.02
N TYR A 79 5.56 -0.27 5.70
CA TYR A 79 6.95 -0.15 5.29
C TYR A 79 7.95 -0.52 6.39
N ALA A 80 7.63 -0.22 7.67
CA ALA A 80 8.44 -0.66 8.80
C ALA A 80 8.45 -2.19 8.93
N VAL A 81 7.30 -2.85 8.69
CA VAL A 81 7.17 -4.32 8.67
C VAL A 81 8.01 -4.90 7.52
N ALA A 82 7.93 -4.32 6.31
CA ALA A 82 8.76 -4.73 5.18
C ALA A 82 10.26 -4.55 5.48
N GLY A 83 10.65 -3.45 6.14
CA GLY A 83 12.01 -3.20 6.62
C GLY A 83 12.50 -4.21 7.67
N ALA A 84 11.59 -4.87 8.39
CA ALA A 84 11.88 -5.98 9.28
C ALA A 84 12.03 -7.35 8.53
N GLY A 85 11.91 -7.36 7.20
CA GLY A 85 11.95 -8.57 6.36
C GLY A 85 10.67 -9.39 6.41
N LEU A 86 9.55 -8.78 6.75
CA LEU A 86 8.25 -9.41 6.88
C LEU A 86 7.27 -8.88 5.83
N MET A 87 6.17 -9.60 5.63
CA MET A 87 5.08 -9.18 4.77
C MET A 87 3.97 -8.49 5.58
N SER A 88 3.33 -7.50 4.96
CA SER A 88 2.16 -6.80 5.48
C SER A 88 1.07 -6.69 4.40
N ILE A 89 -0.09 -6.17 4.73
CA ILE A 89 -1.20 -6.04 3.77
C ILE A 89 -1.59 -4.58 3.63
N HIS A 90 -1.31 -4.00 2.45
CA HIS A 90 -2.00 -2.79 2.02
C HIS A 90 -3.43 -3.16 1.68
N GLY A 91 -4.37 -2.81 2.53
CA GLY A 91 -5.73 -3.32 2.45
C GLY A 91 -6.73 -2.51 3.28
N PRO A 92 -7.99 -2.97 3.39
CA PRO A 92 -9.06 -2.20 4.00
C PRO A 92 -8.82 -1.91 5.49
N LEU A 93 -9.27 -0.76 5.92
CA LEU A 93 -9.30 -0.33 7.31
C LEU A 93 -10.54 -0.92 8.02
N ALA A 94 -10.50 -1.03 9.34
CA ALA A 94 -11.59 -1.65 10.09
C ALA A 94 -12.94 -0.95 9.88
N PHE A 95 -12.95 0.39 9.72
CA PHE A 95 -14.19 1.12 9.46
C PHE A 95 -14.81 0.78 8.09
N GLN A 96 -13.97 0.50 7.07
CA GLN A 96 -14.43 0.09 5.74
C GLN A 96 -15.03 -1.31 5.78
N ILE A 97 -14.38 -2.23 6.50
CA ILE A 97 -14.93 -3.59 6.72
C ILE A 97 -16.27 -3.51 7.45
N ALA A 98 -16.36 -2.68 8.49
CA ALA A 98 -17.59 -2.51 9.28
C ALA A 98 -18.72 -1.86 8.46
N SER A 99 -18.42 -1.04 7.46
CA SER A 99 -19.42 -0.47 6.55
C SER A 99 -19.89 -1.44 5.46
N GLY A 100 -19.35 -2.66 5.41
CA GLY A 100 -19.73 -3.68 4.44
C GLY A 100 -19.18 -3.42 3.04
N GLN A 101 -18.01 -2.82 2.94
CA GLN A 101 -17.36 -2.54 1.65
C GLN A 101 -16.92 -3.86 0.97
N GLU A 102 -17.70 -4.28 0.01
CA GLU A 102 -17.42 -5.46 -0.82
C GLU A 102 -16.96 -5.04 -2.23
N PRO A 103 -16.12 -5.82 -2.90
CA PRO A 103 -15.63 -7.18 -2.58
C PRO A 103 -14.39 -7.22 -1.67
N THR A 104 -13.85 -6.08 -1.26
CA THR A 104 -12.57 -5.94 -0.55
C THR A 104 -12.50 -6.74 0.75
N SER A 105 -13.59 -6.73 1.54
CA SER A 105 -13.67 -7.48 2.79
C SER A 105 -13.60 -8.99 2.58
N THR A 106 -14.24 -9.48 1.52
CA THR A 106 -14.21 -10.89 1.13
C THR A 106 -12.82 -11.31 0.64
N LEU A 107 -12.16 -10.50 -0.19
CA LEU A 107 -10.79 -10.73 -0.65
C LEU A 107 -9.80 -10.78 0.51
N LEU A 108 -9.87 -9.83 1.43
CA LEU A 108 -9.04 -9.82 2.63
C LEU A 108 -9.25 -11.09 3.48
N LYS A 109 -10.51 -11.49 3.68
CA LYS A 109 -10.83 -12.72 4.41
C LYS A 109 -10.22 -13.94 3.74
N GLN A 110 -10.40 -14.11 2.43
CA GLN A 110 -9.84 -15.23 1.68
C GLN A 110 -8.32 -15.27 1.82
N PHE A 111 -7.66 -14.12 1.68
CA PHE A 111 -6.22 -14.01 1.86
C PHE A 111 -5.76 -14.44 3.26
N LEU A 112 -6.40 -13.93 4.32
CA LEU A 112 -6.08 -14.30 5.71
C LEU A 112 -6.29 -15.79 6.02
N PHE A 113 -7.01 -16.52 5.17
CA PHE A 113 -7.22 -17.97 5.26
C PHE A 113 -6.42 -18.78 4.22
N GLY A 114 -5.39 -18.18 3.64
CA GLY A 114 -4.39 -18.89 2.81
C GLY A 114 -4.63 -18.85 1.31
N THR A 115 -5.57 -18.02 0.81
CA THR A 115 -5.71 -17.75 -0.61
C THR A 115 -4.73 -16.66 -1.03
N VAL A 116 -3.90 -16.92 -2.04
CA VAL A 116 -2.98 -15.93 -2.61
C VAL A 116 -3.61 -15.33 -3.86
N PRO A 117 -3.87 -14.02 -3.91
CA PRO A 117 -4.52 -13.41 -5.06
C PRO A 117 -3.55 -13.27 -6.26
N GLN A 118 -4.09 -13.50 -7.45
CA GLN A 118 -3.54 -13.03 -8.70
C GLN A 118 -4.54 -12.06 -9.32
N TYR A 119 -4.12 -10.83 -9.54
CA TYR A 119 -5.01 -9.80 -10.08
C TYR A 119 -4.80 -9.61 -11.58
N THR A 120 -5.89 -9.64 -12.33
CA THR A 120 -5.91 -9.28 -13.75
C THR A 120 -6.77 -8.04 -13.94
N VAL A 121 -6.19 -6.99 -14.51
CA VAL A 121 -6.90 -5.74 -14.81
C VAL A 121 -6.87 -5.47 -16.32
N PRO A 122 -7.92 -4.86 -16.89
CA PRO A 122 -7.96 -4.55 -18.32
C PRO A 122 -6.87 -3.54 -18.69
N ALA A 123 -6.52 -3.49 -19.98
CA ALA A 123 -5.58 -2.54 -20.51
C ALA A 123 -6.00 -1.09 -20.23
N ASN A 124 -5.02 -0.26 -19.92
CA ASN A 124 -5.16 1.19 -19.79
C ASN A 124 -4.33 1.86 -20.91
N PRO A 125 -4.81 2.94 -21.55
CA PRO A 125 -4.06 3.63 -22.60
C PRO A 125 -2.69 4.17 -22.18
N TYR A 126 -2.46 4.29 -20.88
CA TYR A 126 -1.20 4.76 -20.29
C TYR A 126 -0.27 3.62 -19.85
N ASN A 127 -0.65 2.36 -20.07
CA ASN A 127 0.21 1.23 -19.75
C ASN A 127 1.46 1.20 -20.64
N HIS A 128 2.58 0.78 -20.06
CA HIS A 128 3.77 0.35 -20.79
C HIS A 128 3.89 -1.17 -20.68
N SER A 129 3.93 -1.84 -21.83
CA SER A 129 4.07 -3.30 -21.89
C SER A 129 5.45 -3.74 -21.44
N GLY A 130 5.51 -4.91 -20.81
CA GLY A 130 6.75 -5.52 -20.35
C GLY A 130 6.49 -6.54 -19.24
N HIS A 131 7.58 -7.13 -18.76
CA HIS A 131 7.61 -8.11 -17.68
C HIS A 131 8.63 -7.68 -16.63
N ALA A 132 8.27 -7.78 -15.36
CA ALA A 132 9.19 -7.53 -14.26
C ALA A 132 8.91 -8.43 -13.06
N GLU A 133 9.98 -8.77 -12.36
CA GLU A 133 9.95 -9.49 -11.08
C GLU A 133 10.60 -8.64 -9.99
N GLY A 134 10.12 -8.76 -8.76
CA GLY A 134 10.67 -8.06 -7.60
C GLY A 134 9.81 -8.24 -6.37
N ILE A 135 10.17 -7.62 -5.27
CA ILE A 135 9.27 -7.51 -4.14
C ILE A 135 8.29 -6.35 -4.35
N LEU A 136 7.04 -6.54 -3.96
CA LEU A 136 6.07 -5.45 -4.00
C LEU A 136 6.30 -4.51 -2.81
N VAL A 137 6.51 -3.24 -3.10
CA VAL A 137 6.62 -2.18 -2.09
C VAL A 137 5.88 -0.93 -2.57
N GLY A 138 5.30 -0.18 -1.66
CA GLY A 138 4.59 1.02 -2.09
C GLY A 138 3.58 1.56 -1.08
N GLY A 139 2.49 2.12 -1.60
CA GLY A 139 1.38 2.69 -0.84
C GLY A 139 1.11 4.15 -1.15
N ASN A 140 0.65 4.88 -0.15
CA ASN A 140 0.37 6.32 -0.28
C ASN A 140 1.65 7.12 -0.53
N LEU A 141 1.64 7.91 -1.60
CA LEU A 141 2.82 8.65 -2.07
C LEU A 141 3.36 9.65 -1.04
N SER A 142 2.48 10.39 -0.38
CA SER A 142 2.87 11.37 0.66
C SER A 142 3.55 10.68 1.83
N SER A 143 3.02 9.53 2.26
CA SER A 143 3.58 8.73 3.35
C SER A 143 4.95 8.14 2.97
N LEU A 144 5.11 7.63 1.75
CA LEU A 144 6.41 7.13 1.25
C LEU A 144 7.45 8.25 1.12
N ALA A 145 7.04 9.41 0.63
CA ALA A 145 7.94 10.56 0.52
C ALA A 145 8.40 11.06 1.90
N ALA A 146 7.52 11.00 2.91
CA ALA A 146 7.85 11.42 4.27
C ALA A 146 8.94 10.58 4.95
N ILE A 147 9.15 9.33 4.53
CA ILE A 147 10.21 8.45 5.05
C ILE A 147 11.48 8.43 4.20
N SER A 148 11.56 9.27 3.16
CA SER A 148 12.75 9.43 2.32
C SER A 148 13.96 9.88 3.14
N GLY A 149 15.12 9.29 2.86
CA GLY A 149 16.37 9.60 3.57
C GLY A 149 16.48 9.00 4.97
N THR A 150 15.50 8.20 5.39
CA THR A 150 15.55 7.41 6.62
C THR A 150 15.99 5.97 6.33
N LYS A 151 16.20 5.17 7.39
CA LYS A 151 16.45 3.72 7.23
C LYS A 151 15.27 2.95 6.58
N PHE A 152 14.12 3.59 6.44
CA PHE A 152 12.90 3.05 5.83
C PHE A 152 12.67 3.56 4.40
N GLN A 153 13.67 4.15 3.74
CA GLN A 153 13.58 4.52 2.32
C GLN A 153 13.50 3.29 1.41
N LEU A 154 13.32 3.51 0.09
CA LEU A 154 13.25 2.41 -0.88
C LEU A 154 14.45 1.46 -0.75
N PRO A 155 14.23 0.12 -0.80
CA PRO A 155 15.31 -0.87 -0.73
C PRO A 155 16.37 -0.67 -1.83
N THR A 156 17.63 -0.92 -1.49
CA THR A 156 18.77 -0.79 -2.43
C THR A 156 19.38 -2.13 -2.81
N ASP A 157 19.01 -3.20 -2.15
CA ASP A 157 19.62 -4.53 -2.19
C ASP A 157 18.80 -5.57 -2.96
N GLN A 158 17.57 -5.23 -3.36
CA GLN A 158 16.68 -6.11 -4.10
C GLN A 158 15.86 -5.36 -5.13
N ASP A 159 15.48 -6.04 -6.20
CA ASP A 159 14.61 -5.46 -7.24
C ASP A 159 13.18 -5.33 -6.72
N ILE A 160 12.50 -4.25 -7.08
CA ILE A 160 11.19 -3.89 -6.56
C ILE A 160 10.18 -3.61 -7.69
N ILE A 161 8.94 -3.97 -7.42
CA ILE A 161 7.77 -3.47 -8.12
C ILE A 161 7.13 -2.42 -7.21
N LEU A 162 7.12 -1.17 -7.67
CA LEU A 162 6.65 -0.04 -6.88
C LEU A 162 5.18 0.21 -7.17
N PHE A 163 4.31 0.16 -6.16
CA PHE A 163 2.93 0.61 -6.31
C PHE A 163 2.70 1.93 -5.58
N ILE A 164 1.92 2.82 -6.20
CA ILE A 164 1.68 4.19 -5.70
C ILE A 164 0.21 4.53 -5.85
N GLU A 165 -0.37 5.05 -4.80
CA GLU A 165 -1.69 5.70 -4.79
C GLU A 165 -1.62 7.05 -4.06
N GLU A 166 -2.57 7.95 -4.29
CA GLU A 166 -2.65 9.21 -3.58
C GLU A 166 -4.06 9.79 -3.60
N MET A 167 -4.39 10.60 -2.60
CA MET A 167 -5.68 11.25 -2.46
C MET A 167 -5.53 12.71 -2.00
N GLU A 168 -6.36 13.60 -2.60
CA GLU A 168 -6.52 15.01 -2.19
C GLU A 168 -5.30 15.92 -2.37
N GLU A 169 -4.17 15.40 -2.87
CA GLU A 169 -3.00 16.23 -3.14
C GLU A 169 -3.12 16.97 -4.50
N PRO A 170 -2.67 18.22 -4.61
CA PRO A 170 -2.62 18.92 -5.89
C PRO A 170 -1.51 18.33 -6.79
N LEU A 171 -1.69 18.41 -8.13
CA LEU A 171 -0.77 17.81 -9.10
C LEU A 171 0.70 18.21 -8.90
N HIS A 172 0.98 19.47 -8.59
CA HIS A 172 2.35 19.91 -8.34
C HIS A 172 2.97 19.31 -7.06
N ALA A 173 2.14 18.94 -6.08
CA ALA A 173 2.63 18.21 -4.91
C ALA A 173 2.94 16.75 -5.28
N ILE A 174 2.05 16.09 -6.03
CA ILE A 174 2.28 14.73 -6.53
C ILE A 174 3.56 14.67 -7.36
N ASP A 175 3.76 15.62 -8.28
CA ASP A 175 4.98 15.75 -9.08
C ASP A 175 6.23 15.80 -8.20
N ARG A 176 6.25 16.71 -7.22
CA ARG A 176 7.36 16.87 -6.29
C ARG A 176 7.59 15.63 -5.42
N LEU A 177 6.53 15.02 -4.87
CA LEU A 177 6.62 13.85 -4.01
C LEU A 177 7.16 12.64 -4.78
N PHE A 178 6.68 12.42 -6.00
CA PHE A 178 7.20 11.35 -6.84
C PHE A 178 8.66 11.60 -7.26
N TYR A 179 9.01 12.86 -7.52
CA TYR A 179 10.40 13.24 -7.80
C TYR A 179 11.32 12.98 -6.59
N MET A 180 10.82 13.18 -5.35
CA MET A 180 11.56 12.81 -4.13
C MET A 180 11.85 11.31 -4.06
N LEU A 181 10.89 10.45 -4.45
CA LEU A 181 11.15 9.00 -4.54
C LEU A 181 12.22 8.69 -5.60
N ARG A 182 12.18 9.37 -6.75
CA ARG A 182 13.20 9.20 -7.80
C ARG A 182 14.61 9.55 -7.36
N LEU A 183 14.77 10.47 -6.44
CA LEU A 183 16.07 10.87 -5.90
C LEU A 183 16.65 9.86 -4.90
N GLN A 184 15.87 8.89 -4.44
CA GLN A 184 16.36 7.85 -3.54
C GLN A 184 17.23 6.84 -4.30
N PRO A 185 18.35 6.38 -3.72
CA PRO A 185 19.19 5.34 -4.34
C PRO A 185 18.43 4.08 -4.72
N GLY A 186 17.44 3.68 -3.91
CA GLY A 186 16.59 2.51 -4.16
C GLY A 186 15.72 2.62 -5.41
N PHE A 187 15.51 3.83 -5.96
CA PHE A 187 14.74 4.00 -7.20
C PHE A 187 15.38 3.33 -8.42
N GLU A 188 16.68 3.09 -8.40
CA GLU A 188 17.38 2.32 -9.44
C GLU A 188 16.97 0.83 -9.43
N ARG A 189 16.45 0.35 -8.32
CA ARG A 189 15.93 -1.02 -8.17
C ARG A 189 14.48 -1.17 -8.65
N VAL A 190 13.79 -0.08 -9.01
CA VAL A 190 12.44 -0.16 -9.55
C VAL A 190 12.47 -0.79 -10.94
N LYS A 191 11.89 -1.99 -11.06
CA LYS A 191 11.79 -2.80 -12.29
C LYS A 191 10.39 -2.78 -12.90
N GLY A 192 9.37 -2.37 -12.14
CA GLY A 192 8.01 -2.21 -12.60
C GLY A 192 7.25 -1.23 -11.72
N VAL A 193 6.21 -0.61 -12.26
CA VAL A 193 5.39 0.36 -11.52
C VAL A 193 3.92 0.05 -11.69
N VAL A 194 3.18 0.10 -10.59
CA VAL A 194 1.73 -0.01 -10.53
C VAL A 194 1.17 1.30 -9.98
N PHE A 195 0.53 2.08 -10.83
CA PHE A 195 -0.22 3.27 -10.41
C PHE A 195 -1.66 2.89 -10.08
N GLY A 196 -2.01 3.10 -8.83
CA GLY A 196 -3.34 2.92 -8.28
C GLY A 196 -4.26 4.09 -8.57
N SER A 197 -5.18 4.35 -7.65
CA SER A 197 -6.08 5.50 -7.73
C SER A 197 -5.39 6.79 -7.28
N PHE A 198 -5.73 7.86 -8.00
CA PHE A 198 -5.37 9.23 -7.65
C PHE A 198 -6.67 10.03 -7.55
N ASN A 199 -7.27 10.00 -6.36
CA ASN A 199 -8.63 10.50 -6.14
C ASN A 199 -8.65 11.95 -5.64
N SER A 200 -9.76 12.65 -5.95
CA SER A 200 -10.00 14.02 -5.48
C SER A 200 -8.89 15.02 -5.84
N ILE A 201 -8.15 14.75 -6.92
CA ILE A 201 -7.05 15.58 -7.37
C ILE A 201 -7.62 16.76 -8.15
N LYS A 202 -7.27 17.98 -7.73
CA LYS A 202 -7.63 19.20 -8.46
C LYS A 202 -6.89 19.23 -9.79
N SER A 203 -7.64 19.27 -10.90
CA SER A 203 -7.07 19.42 -12.23
C SER A 203 -6.25 20.71 -12.32
N ASP A 204 -5.09 20.62 -12.96
CA ASP A 204 -4.24 21.75 -13.29
C ASP A 204 -4.01 21.74 -14.81
N LEU A 205 -4.38 22.85 -15.47
CA LEU A 205 -4.29 22.97 -16.93
C LEU A 205 -2.85 22.85 -17.46
N HIS A 206 -1.85 23.11 -16.62
CA HIS A 206 -0.44 23.08 -17.01
C HIS A 206 0.17 21.66 -16.95
N PHE A 207 -0.33 20.78 -16.06
CA PHE A 207 0.18 19.43 -15.90
C PHE A 207 -0.53 18.38 -16.78
N GLY A 208 -1.73 18.69 -17.28
CA GLY A 208 -2.57 17.72 -17.98
C GLY A 208 -3.12 16.66 -17.04
N SER A 209 -3.04 15.36 -17.39
CA SER A 209 -3.47 14.29 -16.51
C SER A 209 -2.36 13.82 -15.57
N VAL A 210 -2.74 13.27 -14.42
CA VAL A 210 -1.81 12.71 -13.43
C VAL A 210 -0.95 11.60 -14.04
N GLU A 211 -1.55 10.75 -14.89
CA GLU A 211 -0.85 9.65 -15.55
C GLU A 211 0.28 10.17 -16.45
N LYS A 212 -0.01 11.17 -17.29
CA LYS A 212 1.00 11.78 -18.18
C LYS A 212 2.15 12.37 -17.38
N MET A 213 1.85 13.03 -16.27
CA MET A 213 2.85 13.63 -15.40
C MET A 213 3.72 12.53 -14.78
N LEU A 214 3.12 11.49 -14.16
CA LEU A 214 3.84 10.39 -13.53
C LEU A 214 4.69 9.61 -14.55
N LEU A 215 4.16 9.31 -15.73
CA LEU A 215 4.91 8.66 -16.81
C LEU A 215 6.09 9.50 -17.30
N SER A 216 6.00 10.82 -17.24
CA SER A 216 7.12 11.69 -17.62
C SER A 216 8.37 11.45 -16.77
N HIS A 217 8.18 11.04 -15.52
CA HIS A 217 9.27 10.68 -14.59
C HIS A 217 9.92 9.35 -14.92
N LEU A 218 9.26 8.46 -15.67
CA LEU A 218 9.74 7.11 -16.02
C LEU A 218 10.33 7.02 -17.44
N ARG A 219 10.40 8.12 -18.22
CA ARG A 219 10.80 8.12 -19.64
C ARG A 219 12.14 7.44 -19.92
N ASN A 220 13.05 7.42 -18.96
CA ASN A 220 14.38 6.85 -19.12
C ASN A 220 14.48 5.40 -18.56
N LYS A 221 13.36 4.80 -18.16
CA LYS A 221 13.28 3.45 -17.68
C LYS A 221 12.43 2.62 -18.64
N ASP A 222 13.02 1.58 -19.20
CA ASP A 222 12.30 0.60 -20.03
C ASP A 222 11.75 -0.50 -19.11
N ILE A 223 10.64 -0.18 -18.42
CA ILE A 223 10.01 -1.03 -17.44
C ILE A 223 8.50 -1.11 -17.67
N PRO A 224 7.82 -2.22 -17.31
CA PRO A 224 6.36 -2.31 -17.35
C PRO A 224 5.72 -1.31 -16.38
N VAL A 225 4.65 -0.67 -16.85
CA VAL A 225 3.85 0.24 -16.05
C VAL A 225 2.38 -0.12 -16.22
N CYS A 226 1.71 -0.39 -15.11
CA CYS A 226 0.26 -0.57 -15.05
C CYS A 226 -0.37 0.69 -14.44
N CYS A 227 -1.31 1.31 -15.15
CA CYS A 227 -2.08 2.46 -14.69
C CYS A 227 -3.53 2.09 -14.41
N GLY A 228 -4.10 2.71 -13.37
CA GLY A 228 -5.50 2.48 -12.98
C GLY A 228 -5.73 1.13 -12.30
N PHE A 229 -4.72 0.63 -11.62
CA PHE A 229 -4.88 -0.56 -10.78
C PHE A 229 -5.82 -0.24 -9.60
N PRO A 230 -6.74 -1.14 -9.20
CA PRO A 230 -7.75 -0.86 -8.16
C PRO A 230 -7.16 -0.95 -6.74
N VAL A 231 -6.18 -0.11 -6.46
CA VAL A 231 -5.58 0.09 -5.13
C VAL A 231 -5.64 1.57 -4.76
N GLY A 232 -5.97 1.85 -3.51
CA GLY A 232 -6.16 3.20 -2.95
C GLY A 232 -7.51 3.31 -2.24
N ASP A 233 -7.90 4.52 -1.84
CA ASP A 233 -8.98 4.76 -0.88
C ASP A 233 -10.36 4.21 -1.29
N ASN A 234 -10.73 4.28 -2.57
CA ASN A 234 -12.07 3.93 -3.05
C ASN A 234 -12.23 2.48 -3.55
N SER A 235 -11.13 1.77 -3.75
CA SER A 235 -11.15 0.37 -4.22
C SER A 235 -9.87 -0.32 -3.78
N CYS A 236 -9.84 -0.71 -2.52
CA CYS A 236 -8.62 -1.24 -1.95
C CYS A 236 -8.60 -2.77 -2.07
N VAL A 237 -8.25 -3.31 -3.24
CA VAL A 237 -7.89 -4.73 -3.28
C VAL A 237 -6.65 -4.95 -2.41
N PRO A 238 -6.62 -6.00 -1.59
CA PRO A 238 -5.47 -6.27 -0.72
C PRO A 238 -4.22 -6.56 -1.53
N LEU A 239 -3.14 -5.82 -1.28
CA LEU A 239 -1.82 -6.09 -1.83
C LEU A 239 -0.88 -6.56 -0.72
N ILE A 240 -0.03 -7.54 -1.04
CA ILE A 240 0.93 -8.09 -0.08
C ILE A 240 2.25 -7.34 -0.22
N GLU A 241 2.46 -6.37 0.63
CA GLU A 241 3.70 -5.61 0.68
C GLU A 241 4.84 -6.45 1.27
N GLY A 242 6.04 -6.34 0.70
CA GLY A 242 7.18 -7.18 1.05
C GLY A 242 7.19 -8.57 0.38
N ALA A 243 6.14 -8.93 -0.36
CA ALA A 243 6.08 -10.22 -1.05
C ALA A 243 6.78 -10.20 -2.41
N PRO A 244 7.48 -11.29 -2.79
CA PRO A 244 7.94 -11.48 -4.16
C PRO A 244 6.73 -11.55 -5.10
N CYS A 245 6.80 -10.82 -6.21
CA CYS A 245 5.74 -10.76 -7.20
C CYS A 245 6.26 -10.58 -8.62
N THR A 246 5.37 -10.79 -9.57
CA THR A 246 5.58 -10.61 -11.01
C THR A 246 4.54 -9.64 -11.55
N LEU A 247 4.96 -8.67 -12.36
CA LEU A 247 4.10 -7.75 -13.09
C LEU A 247 4.25 -8.00 -14.60
N ASP A 248 3.17 -8.48 -15.22
CA ASP A 248 3.07 -8.67 -16.66
C ASP A 248 2.10 -7.64 -17.24
N VAL A 249 2.56 -6.79 -18.14
CA VAL A 249 1.75 -5.78 -18.81
C VAL A 249 1.77 -6.02 -20.32
N THR A 250 0.59 -6.17 -20.90
CA THR A 250 0.39 -6.34 -22.34
C THR A 250 -0.51 -5.24 -22.90
N SER A 251 -0.75 -5.26 -24.21
CA SER A 251 -1.72 -4.38 -24.87
C SER A 251 -3.18 -4.67 -24.48
N GLU A 252 -3.46 -5.84 -23.89
CA GLU A 252 -4.81 -6.29 -23.55
C GLU A 252 -5.11 -6.20 -22.07
N LYS A 253 -4.11 -6.47 -21.22
CA LYS A 253 -4.28 -6.56 -19.77
C LYS A 253 -2.98 -6.34 -19.02
N ALA A 254 -3.09 -6.08 -17.73
CA ALA A 254 -1.98 -6.22 -16.80
C ALA A 254 -2.30 -7.29 -15.74
N VAL A 255 -1.30 -8.06 -15.35
CA VAL A 255 -1.42 -9.13 -14.36
C VAL A 255 -0.38 -8.93 -13.27
N LEU A 256 -0.83 -8.90 -12.01
CA LEU A 256 0.03 -8.90 -10.83
C LEU A 256 -0.13 -10.24 -10.12
N THR A 257 0.95 -10.99 -9.99
CA THR A 257 0.99 -12.31 -9.37
C THR A 257 1.92 -12.30 -8.16
N PHE A 258 1.46 -12.79 -7.02
CA PHE A 258 2.30 -12.98 -5.84
C PHE A 258 2.91 -14.39 -5.84
N ASN A 259 4.21 -14.47 -5.69
CA ASN A 259 4.99 -15.72 -5.74
C ASN A 259 5.30 -16.23 -4.32
N ILE A 260 4.25 -16.45 -3.54
CA ILE A 260 4.32 -16.98 -2.17
C ILE A 260 3.53 -18.29 -2.06
N GLU A 261 3.80 -19.08 -1.00
CA GLU A 261 3.06 -20.31 -0.74
C GLU A 261 1.59 -20.03 -0.39
N GLY A 262 0.70 -20.80 -0.99
CA GLY A 262 -0.73 -20.72 -0.76
C GLY A 262 -1.56 -21.16 -1.98
N LYS A 263 -2.88 -21.22 -1.78
CA LYS A 263 -3.81 -21.51 -2.87
C LYS A 263 -3.98 -20.26 -3.74
N GLN A 264 -3.40 -20.26 -4.94
CA GLN A 264 -3.60 -19.16 -5.88
C GLN A 264 -5.02 -19.12 -6.44
N GLU A 265 -5.61 -17.91 -6.45
CA GLU A 265 -6.89 -17.62 -7.11
C GLU A 265 -6.76 -16.36 -7.97
N THR A 266 -7.28 -16.44 -9.20
CA THR A 266 -7.25 -15.32 -10.15
C THR A 266 -8.50 -14.46 -10.00
N TYR A 267 -8.33 -13.18 -9.82
CA TYR A 267 -9.39 -12.18 -9.77
C TYR A 267 -9.32 -11.29 -11.02
N ASN A 268 -10.34 -11.41 -11.87
CA ASN A 268 -10.52 -10.53 -13.03
C ASN A 268 -11.31 -9.30 -12.56
N ILE A 269 -10.69 -8.14 -12.64
CA ILE A 269 -11.30 -6.88 -12.21
C ILE A 269 -11.80 -6.16 -13.46
N GLU A 270 -13.11 -6.07 -13.63
CA GLU A 270 -13.72 -5.38 -14.75
C GLU A 270 -13.85 -3.87 -14.50
N LYS A 271 -13.92 -3.08 -15.60
CA LYS A 271 -14.27 -1.65 -15.49
C LYS A 271 -15.70 -1.54 -14.98
N GLY A 272 -15.90 -1.25 -13.74
CA GLY A 272 -17.22 -1.15 -13.09
C GLY A 272 -17.26 -1.78 -11.70
N ASP A 273 -16.37 -2.71 -11.39
CA ASP A 273 -16.20 -3.27 -10.04
C ASP A 273 -15.52 -2.29 -9.08
N MET A 274 -15.19 -1.09 -9.56
CA MET A 274 -14.74 0.01 -8.71
C MET A 274 -15.95 0.52 -7.91
N CYS A 275 -15.99 0.15 -6.64
CA CYS A 275 -16.99 0.66 -5.71
C CYS A 275 -16.82 2.18 -5.59
N ILE A 276 -17.67 2.93 -6.28
CA ILE A 276 -17.80 4.38 -6.10
C ILE A 276 -18.59 4.58 -4.81
N LEU A 277 -17.91 4.76 -3.70
CA LEU A 277 -18.55 5.29 -2.51
C LEU A 277 -18.83 6.78 -2.75
N ARG A 278 -20.13 7.15 -2.77
CA ARG A 278 -20.59 8.53 -2.69
C ARG A 278 -20.51 9.04 -1.27
#